data_6f4404146c6bb45d5e22c126bd5b469e
#
_entry.id   6f4404146c6bb45d5e22c126bd5b469e
#
_cell.length_a   1.000
_cell.length_b   1.000
_cell.length_c   1.000
_cell.angle_alpha   90.00
_cell.angle_beta   90.00
_cell.angle_gamma   90.00
#
_symmetry.space_group_name_H-M   'P 1'
#
loop_
_entity.id
_entity.type
_entity.pdbx_description
1 polymer ?
#
loop_
_entity_poly.entity_id
_entity_poly.type
_entity_poly.pdbx_seq_one_letter_code
_entity_poly.pdbx_strand_id
1 'polypeptide(L)'
;MHAAEKPEGTLSSGEYFIRQSWSQEQDFSRPYHVHVPANPDRRKLPVFLFLHGNGGNARASMPAFLRQHPVMAARYVMVFPQGYQNSWNISAERSQADDRLFIEAIVDTLAACDNVDPDQFTVMGVSNGAALVNQLAIETQLPNFRHYVTAVSPLNDLQHDGRNFKAKGDDNGYETIVTPRTGARILTISGSEDPLVPYYGGPSPVIPAKNGKLGFVAAEESIFLWAKAMGYRGAKLEKPSRIDGKLEFFSYLNGTVVHCKVVGEGHGAAGAIDQATLLRFLEHQP
;
A
#
# COMPACT_ATOMS: atom_id res chain seq x y z
N MET A 1 -8.62 -11.27 24.98
CA MET A 1 -8.88 -10.42 23.79
C MET A 1 -10.05 -9.53 24.14
N HIS A 2 -9.79 -8.26 24.42
CA HIS A 2 -10.86 -7.27 24.49
C HIS A 2 -11.07 -6.83 23.05
N ALA A 3 -12.27 -7.10 22.53
CA ALA A 3 -12.66 -6.62 21.20
C ALA A 3 -12.48 -5.09 21.18
N ALA A 4 -11.80 -4.58 20.15
CA ALA A 4 -11.98 -3.20 19.76
C ALA A 4 -13.49 -2.95 19.69
N GLU A 5 -13.96 -1.81 20.19
CA GLU A 5 -15.35 -1.41 19.94
C GLU A 5 -15.51 -1.37 18.43
N LYS A 6 -16.08 -2.43 17.87
CA LYS A 6 -16.46 -2.44 16.46
C LYS A 6 -17.48 -1.33 16.29
N PRO A 7 -17.31 -0.41 15.33
CA PRO A 7 -18.38 0.50 15.01
C PRO A 7 -19.58 -0.38 14.59
N GLU A 8 -20.56 -0.47 15.46
CA GLU A 8 -21.83 -1.13 15.14
C GLU A 8 -22.70 -0.15 14.34
N GLY A 9 -23.19 -0.60 13.18
CA GLY A 9 -24.07 0.22 12.33
C GLY A 9 -23.30 1.08 11.32
N THR A 10 -23.71 2.34 11.18
CA THR A 10 -23.19 3.25 10.14
C THR A 10 -21.87 3.91 10.58
N LEU A 11 -20.80 3.72 9.82
CA LEU A 11 -19.51 4.36 10.03
C LEU A 11 -19.63 5.89 9.87
N SER A 12 -18.97 6.63 10.75
CA SER A 12 -18.86 8.11 10.71
C SER A 12 -17.39 8.57 10.64
N SER A 13 -17.18 9.83 10.28
CA SER A 13 -15.85 10.44 10.36
C SER A 13 -15.40 10.55 11.81
N GLY A 14 -14.12 10.22 12.09
CA GLY A 14 -13.59 10.24 13.45
C GLY A 14 -12.23 9.57 13.59
N GLU A 15 -11.81 9.44 14.83
CA GLU A 15 -10.64 8.66 15.23
C GLU A 15 -11.11 7.37 15.89
N TYR A 16 -10.52 6.26 15.46
CA TYR A 16 -10.82 4.91 15.93
C TYR A 16 -9.53 4.19 16.34
N PHE A 17 -9.66 3.07 17.02
CA PHE A 17 -8.52 2.34 17.57
C PHE A 17 -8.66 0.84 17.36
N ILE A 18 -7.55 0.20 17.06
CA ILE A 18 -7.38 -1.26 17.16
C ILE A 18 -6.47 -1.55 18.34
N ARG A 19 -6.90 -2.41 19.25
CA ARG A 19 -6.06 -2.90 20.35
C ARG A 19 -5.18 -4.04 19.87
N GLN A 20 -3.88 -3.93 20.14
CA GLN A 20 -2.90 -4.90 19.70
C GLN A 20 -1.79 -5.06 20.75
N SER A 21 -1.24 -6.27 20.86
CA SER A 21 -0.08 -6.56 21.70
C SER A 21 1.03 -7.16 20.84
N TRP A 22 2.27 -6.76 21.10
CA TRP A 22 3.48 -7.30 20.50
C TRP A 22 4.65 -7.16 21.48
N SER A 23 5.87 -7.50 21.08
CA SER A 23 7.05 -7.53 21.96
C SER A 23 7.33 -6.22 22.73
N GLN A 24 6.94 -5.08 22.20
CA GLN A 24 7.21 -3.77 22.80
C GLN A 24 6.02 -3.18 23.59
N GLU A 25 4.79 -3.66 23.35
CA GLU A 25 3.58 -3.08 23.92
C GLU A 25 2.55 -4.15 24.30
N GLN A 26 1.79 -3.88 25.36
CA GLN A 26 0.67 -4.70 25.80
C GLN A 26 -0.62 -3.89 25.72
N ASP A 27 -1.64 -4.45 25.05
CA ASP A 27 -2.99 -3.85 24.92
C ASP A 27 -2.96 -2.39 24.41
N PHE A 28 -2.04 -2.09 23.48
CA PHE A 28 -1.83 -0.77 22.94
C PHE A 28 -2.95 -0.40 21.97
N SER A 29 -3.53 0.79 22.14
CA SER A 29 -4.57 1.33 21.26
C SER A 29 -3.94 2.04 20.06
N ARG A 30 -3.89 1.35 18.91
CA ARG A 30 -3.35 1.90 17.66
C ARG A 30 -4.40 2.74 16.94
N PRO A 31 -4.16 4.05 16.72
CA PRO A 31 -5.15 4.94 16.12
C PRO A 31 -5.19 4.81 14.58
N TYR A 32 -6.39 5.01 14.03
CA TYR A 32 -6.61 5.30 12.62
C TYR A 32 -7.70 6.37 12.47
N HIS A 33 -7.55 7.24 11.48
CA HIS A 33 -8.47 8.35 11.24
C HIS A 33 -9.31 8.05 10.02
N VAL A 34 -10.60 8.37 10.10
CA VAL A 34 -11.58 8.08 9.05
C VAL A 34 -12.26 9.37 8.62
N HIS A 35 -12.35 9.55 7.30
CA HIS A 35 -13.23 10.53 6.67
C HIS A 35 -14.31 9.79 5.88
N VAL A 36 -15.57 10.02 6.24
CA VAL A 36 -16.74 9.48 5.52
C VAL A 36 -17.38 10.64 4.77
N PRO A 37 -17.50 10.55 3.43
CA PRO A 37 -18.15 11.60 2.65
C PRO A 37 -19.67 11.64 2.89
N ALA A 38 -20.29 12.76 2.52
CA ALA A 38 -21.74 12.84 2.46
C ALA A 38 -22.28 11.77 1.50
N ASN A 39 -23.26 10.99 1.98
CA ASN A 39 -23.82 9.87 1.22
C ASN A 39 -25.36 9.93 1.21
N PRO A 40 -25.95 10.89 0.46
CA PRO A 40 -27.39 11.10 0.45
C PRO A 40 -28.16 9.88 -0.09
N ASP A 41 -27.55 9.11 -1.00
CA ASP A 41 -28.15 7.93 -1.63
C ASP A 41 -28.07 6.67 -0.74
N ARG A 42 -27.45 6.76 0.43
CA ARG A 42 -27.26 5.66 1.40
C ARG A 42 -26.69 4.39 0.78
N ARG A 43 -25.90 4.50 -0.29
CA ARG A 43 -25.20 3.38 -0.91
C ARG A 43 -24.00 2.96 -0.09
N LYS A 44 -23.55 1.73 -0.26
CA LYS A 44 -22.28 1.28 0.29
C LYS A 44 -21.13 1.97 -0.44
N LEU A 45 -20.16 2.46 0.31
CA LEU A 45 -19.01 3.23 -0.19
C LEU A 45 -17.75 2.35 -0.23
N PRO A 46 -16.95 2.45 -1.30
CA PRO A 46 -15.63 1.84 -1.33
C PRO A 46 -14.69 2.51 -0.33
N VAL A 47 -13.67 1.78 0.13
CA VAL A 47 -12.70 2.25 1.12
C VAL A 47 -11.35 2.46 0.47
N PHE A 48 -10.67 3.55 0.85
CA PHE A 48 -9.32 3.86 0.45
C PHE A 48 -8.45 4.10 1.68
N LEU A 49 -7.50 3.18 1.95
CA LEU A 49 -6.51 3.31 3.02
C LEU A 49 -5.25 3.98 2.48
N PHE A 50 -4.73 4.98 3.20
CA PHE A 50 -3.47 5.65 2.90
C PHE A 50 -2.44 5.42 4.00
N LEU A 51 -1.33 4.76 3.66
CA LEU A 51 -0.22 4.44 4.56
C LEU A 51 0.92 5.43 4.35
N HIS A 52 1.22 6.22 5.36
CA HIS A 52 2.27 7.24 5.32
C HIS A 52 3.68 6.64 5.19
N GLY A 53 4.65 7.43 4.75
CA GLY A 53 6.07 7.07 4.76
C GLY A 53 6.69 7.10 6.17
N ASN A 54 7.96 6.67 6.28
CA ASN A 54 8.71 6.73 7.52
C ASN A 54 8.74 8.16 8.10
N GLY A 55 8.53 8.29 9.41
CA GLY A 55 8.41 9.58 10.09
C GLY A 55 7.07 10.30 9.90
N GLY A 56 6.12 9.69 9.16
CA GLY A 56 4.82 10.29 8.86
C GLY A 56 3.86 10.30 10.04
N ASN A 57 2.87 11.19 9.93
CA ASN A 57 1.78 11.32 10.89
C ASN A 57 0.44 11.30 10.14
N ALA A 58 -0.38 10.28 10.40
CA ALA A 58 -1.65 10.05 9.72
C ALA A 58 -2.63 11.21 9.91
N ARG A 59 -2.78 11.71 11.15
CA ARG A 59 -3.67 12.82 11.49
C ARG A 59 -3.26 14.12 10.78
N ALA A 60 -1.96 14.39 10.70
CA ALA A 60 -1.45 15.58 10.04
C ALA A 60 -1.52 15.49 8.51
N SER A 61 -1.33 14.31 7.92
CA SER A 61 -1.38 14.10 6.47
C SER A 61 -2.79 14.06 5.89
N MET A 62 -3.79 13.61 6.66
CA MET A 62 -5.18 13.47 6.20
C MET A 62 -5.76 14.76 5.59
N PRO A 63 -5.73 15.94 6.21
CA PRO A 63 -6.30 17.15 5.60
C PRO A 63 -5.64 17.56 4.29
N ALA A 64 -4.33 17.36 4.16
CA ALA A 64 -3.61 17.65 2.91
C ALA A 64 -4.02 16.69 1.80
N PHE A 65 -4.09 15.39 2.10
CA PHE A 65 -4.51 14.37 1.14
C PHE A 65 -5.94 14.61 0.64
N LEU A 66 -6.88 14.88 1.54
CA LEU A 66 -8.28 15.17 1.17
C LEU A 66 -8.40 16.40 0.26
N ARG A 67 -7.61 17.46 0.52
CA ARG A 67 -7.60 18.65 -0.36
C ARG A 67 -6.98 18.37 -1.73
N GLN A 68 -5.97 17.52 -1.80
CA GLN A 68 -5.32 17.16 -3.07
C GLN A 68 -6.18 16.20 -3.91
N HIS A 69 -7.04 15.42 -3.26
CA HIS A 69 -7.87 14.40 -3.90
C HIS A 69 -9.37 14.58 -3.60
N PRO A 70 -9.97 15.75 -3.94
CA PRO A 70 -11.34 16.08 -3.53
C PRO A 70 -12.40 15.15 -4.13
N VAL A 71 -12.20 14.63 -5.35
CA VAL A 71 -13.13 13.68 -5.97
C VAL A 71 -13.08 12.33 -5.27
N MET A 72 -11.88 11.86 -4.89
CA MET A 72 -11.75 10.64 -4.10
C MET A 72 -12.36 10.83 -2.71
N ALA A 73 -12.09 11.95 -2.05
CA ALA A 73 -12.65 12.29 -0.75
C ALA A 73 -14.20 12.33 -0.75
N ALA A 74 -14.82 12.65 -1.91
CA ALA A 74 -16.27 12.65 -2.07
C ALA A 74 -16.88 11.29 -2.43
N ARG A 75 -16.06 10.30 -2.81
CA ARG A 75 -16.54 8.99 -3.32
C ARG A 75 -16.15 7.80 -2.44
N TYR A 76 -15.07 7.93 -1.66
CA TYR A 76 -14.50 6.86 -0.85
C TYR A 76 -14.58 7.18 0.63
N VAL A 77 -14.77 6.18 1.47
CA VAL A 77 -14.36 6.26 2.87
C VAL A 77 -12.83 6.30 2.86
N MET A 78 -12.25 7.41 3.35
CA MET A 78 -10.79 7.58 3.38
C MET A 78 -10.27 7.23 4.77
N VAL A 79 -9.30 6.35 4.85
CA VAL A 79 -8.76 5.81 6.11
C VAL A 79 -7.26 6.06 6.18
N PHE A 80 -6.80 6.59 7.31
CA PHE A 80 -5.41 6.95 7.56
C PHE A 80 -4.91 6.26 8.83
N PRO A 81 -4.39 5.03 8.72
CA PRO A 81 -3.80 4.34 9.87
C PRO A 81 -2.49 4.98 10.30
N GLN A 82 -2.20 4.97 11.62
CA GLN A 82 -0.96 5.47 12.18
C GLN A 82 0.01 4.32 12.46
N GLY A 83 1.18 4.36 11.83
CA GLY A 83 2.29 3.46 12.14
C GLY A 83 2.85 3.71 13.54
N TYR A 84 3.14 2.64 14.29
CA TYR A 84 3.76 2.76 15.61
C TYR A 84 5.15 3.41 15.48
N GLN A 85 5.46 4.37 16.36
CA GLN A 85 6.67 5.19 16.27
C GLN A 85 6.84 5.91 14.91
N ASN A 86 5.73 6.26 14.26
CA ASN A 86 5.68 6.94 12.95
C ASN A 86 6.32 6.12 11.82
N SER A 87 6.30 4.80 11.90
CA SER A 87 6.92 3.89 10.92
C SER A 87 6.15 2.58 10.82
N TRP A 88 6.44 1.80 9.79
CA TRP A 88 5.94 0.46 9.58
C TRP A 88 7.09 -0.53 9.68
N ASN A 89 6.88 -1.63 10.41
CA ASN A 89 7.89 -2.66 10.67
C ASN A 89 8.13 -3.53 9.43
N ILE A 90 9.12 -3.19 8.64
CA ILE A 90 9.49 -3.90 7.41
C ILE A 90 10.81 -4.65 7.57
N SER A 91 11.86 -3.99 8.05
CA SER A 91 13.22 -4.53 8.09
C SER A 91 13.92 -4.23 9.42
N ALA A 92 14.47 -3.02 9.58
CA ALA A 92 15.26 -2.59 10.71
C ALA A 92 14.70 -1.33 11.38
N GLU A 93 13.40 -1.12 11.26
CA GLU A 93 12.70 -0.03 11.93
C GLU A 93 12.70 -0.25 13.45
N ARG A 94 12.49 0.85 14.20
CA ARG A 94 12.35 0.77 15.67
C ARG A 94 11.07 0.08 16.10
N SER A 95 10.01 0.20 15.28
CA SER A 95 8.75 -0.50 15.49
C SER A 95 8.94 -2.00 15.28
N GLN A 96 8.42 -2.81 16.21
CA GLN A 96 8.29 -4.26 16.06
C GLN A 96 6.81 -4.67 16.00
N ALA A 97 5.92 -3.69 15.75
CA ALA A 97 4.49 -3.94 15.66
C ALA A 97 4.13 -4.86 14.47
N ASP A 98 3.11 -5.68 14.63
CA ASP A 98 2.53 -6.43 13.51
C ASP A 98 1.57 -5.51 12.74
N ASP A 99 2.13 -4.81 11.75
CA ASP A 99 1.39 -3.84 10.96
C ASP A 99 0.42 -4.50 9.97
N ARG A 100 0.73 -5.71 9.50
CA ARG A 100 -0.19 -6.48 8.64
C ARG A 100 -1.48 -6.79 9.38
N LEU A 101 -1.39 -7.38 10.56
CA LEU A 101 -2.57 -7.67 11.39
C LEU A 101 -3.33 -6.41 11.80
N PHE A 102 -2.62 -5.28 12.01
CA PHE A 102 -3.28 -4.00 12.28
C PHE A 102 -4.16 -3.54 11.10
N ILE A 103 -3.65 -3.58 9.87
CA ILE A 103 -4.41 -3.21 8.68
C ILE A 103 -5.55 -4.20 8.42
N GLU A 104 -5.31 -5.50 8.55
CA GLU A 104 -6.33 -6.53 8.41
C GLU A 104 -7.48 -6.33 9.42
N ALA A 105 -7.16 -6.02 10.68
CA ALA A 105 -8.17 -5.73 11.70
C ALA A 105 -8.99 -4.46 11.40
N ILE A 106 -8.38 -3.43 10.81
CA ILE A 106 -9.12 -2.26 10.31
C ILE A 106 -10.08 -2.66 9.20
N VAL A 107 -9.62 -3.46 8.23
CA VAL A 107 -10.46 -3.93 7.11
C VAL A 107 -11.65 -4.73 7.64
N ASP A 108 -11.43 -5.71 8.52
CA ASP A 108 -12.50 -6.52 9.12
C ASP A 108 -13.51 -5.67 9.89
N THR A 109 -13.01 -4.67 10.63
CA THR A 109 -13.86 -3.74 11.38
C THR A 109 -14.73 -2.90 10.46
N LEU A 110 -14.15 -2.32 9.41
CA LEU A 110 -14.87 -1.45 8.48
C LEU A 110 -15.80 -2.23 7.55
N ALA A 111 -15.43 -3.43 7.13
CA ALA A 111 -16.26 -4.29 6.28
C ALA A 111 -17.58 -4.70 6.96
N ALA A 112 -17.65 -4.64 8.29
CA ALA A 112 -18.86 -4.91 9.06
C ALA A 112 -19.82 -3.72 9.14
N CYS A 113 -19.42 -2.51 8.68
CA CYS A 113 -20.26 -1.32 8.73
C CYS A 113 -21.31 -1.27 7.60
N ASP A 114 -22.52 -0.78 7.90
CA ASP A 114 -23.65 -0.78 6.98
C ASP A 114 -23.42 0.02 5.69
N ASN A 115 -22.67 1.12 5.79
CA ASN A 115 -22.38 2.03 4.69
C ASN A 115 -21.04 1.79 3.99
N VAL A 116 -20.37 0.66 4.28
CA VAL A 116 -19.09 0.25 3.65
C VAL A 116 -19.34 -0.90 2.68
N ASP A 117 -18.73 -0.83 1.50
CA ASP A 117 -18.68 -1.95 0.57
C ASP A 117 -17.57 -2.91 0.98
N PRO A 118 -17.90 -4.11 1.50
CA PRO A 118 -16.90 -5.04 2.04
C PRO A 118 -15.95 -5.60 0.98
N ASP A 119 -16.30 -5.50 -0.30
CA ASP A 119 -15.54 -6.06 -1.40
C ASP A 119 -14.71 -5.02 -2.18
N GLN A 120 -14.68 -3.76 -1.71
CA GLN A 120 -14.08 -2.64 -2.44
C GLN A 120 -13.06 -1.87 -1.59
N PHE A 121 -12.01 -2.56 -1.16
CA PHE A 121 -10.90 -1.93 -0.43
C PHE A 121 -9.70 -1.69 -1.35
N THR A 122 -9.17 -0.48 -1.27
CA THR A 122 -7.90 -0.06 -1.87
C THR A 122 -6.93 0.28 -0.77
N VAL A 123 -5.69 -0.15 -0.87
CA VAL A 123 -4.61 0.31 0.00
C VAL A 123 -3.50 0.95 -0.83
N MET A 124 -3.16 2.19 -0.50
CA MET A 124 -2.04 2.93 -1.07
C MET A 124 -1.02 3.24 0.01
N GLY A 125 0.25 3.06 -0.30
CA GLY A 125 1.34 3.46 0.59
C GLY A 125 2.42 4.25 -0.14
N VAL A 126 3.16 5.06 0.63
CA VAL A 126 4.30 5.84 0.13
C VAL A 126 5.56 5.41 0.89
N SER A 127 6.67 5.14 0.18
CA SER A 127 7.97 4.80 0.78
C SER A 127 7.85 3.59 1.74
N ASN A 128 8.17 3.71 3.01
CA ASN A 128 8.00 2.67 4.02
C ASN A 128 6.55 2.14 4.09
N GLY A 129 5.52 3.00 3.91
CA GLY A 129 4.13 2.55 3.78
C GLY A 129 3.86 1.74 2.52
N ALA A 130 4.56 2.02 1.41
CA ALA A 130 4.47 1.21 0.19
C ALA A 130 5.12 -0.17 0.37
N ALA A 131 6.18 -0.26 1.16
CA ALA A 131 6.76 -1.56 1.53
C ALA A 131 5.77 -2.41 2.34
N LEU A 132 4.96 -1.78 3.22
CA LEU A 132 3.86 -2.48 3.91
C LEU A 132 2.74 -2.89 2.93
N VAL A 133 2.41 -2.06 1.92
CA VAL A 133 1.45 -2.46 0.87
C VAL A 133 1.95 -3.68 0.10
N ASN A 134 3.24 -3.75 -0.25
CA ASN A 134 3.82 -4.95 -0.84
C ASN A 134 3.69 -6.17 0.09
N GLN A 135 3.97 -6.00 1.39
CA GLN A 135 3.80 -7.08 2.37
C GLN A 135 2.35 -7.56 2.44
N LEU A 136 1.38 -6.64 2.49
CA LEU A 136 -0.04 -6.98 2.45
C LEU A 136 -0.39 -7.76 1.17
N ALA A 137 0.05 -7.30 0.00
CA ALA A 137 -0.21 -7.98 -1.27
C ALA A 137 0.42 -9.39 -1.33
N ILE A 138 1.54 -9.61 -0.63
CA ILE A 138 2.22 -10.91 -0.55
C ILE A 138 1.51 -11.86 0.43
N GLU A 139 1.11 -11.37 1.60
CA GLU A 139 0.79 -12.22 2.75
C GLU A 139 -0.71 -12.29 3.08
N THR A 140 -1.50 -11.23 2.80
CA THR A 140 -2.91 -11.23 3.22
C THR A 140 -3.75 -12.22 2.45
N GLN A 141 -4.67 -12.87 3.17
CA GLN A 141 -5.68 -13.75 2.58
C GLN A 141 -7.07 -13.09 2.50
N LEU A 142 -7.19 -11.83 2.94
CA LEU A 142 -8.46 -11.11 2.92
C LEU A 142 -8.95 -10.90 1.47
N PRO A 143 -10.20 -11.25 1.16
CA PRO A 143 -10.77 -11.07 -0.18
C PRO A 143 -11.16 -9.62 -0.49
N ASN A 144 -11.17 -8.77 0.50
CA ASN A 144 -11.67 -7.39 0.46
C ASN A 144 -10.83 -6.47 -0.43
N PHE A 145 -9.52 -6.70 -0.52
CA PHE A 145 -8.62 -5.85 -1.30
C PHE A 145 -8.79 -6.06 -2.81
N ARG A 146 -9.19 -4.98 -3.49
CA ARG A 146 -9.28 -4.89 -4.95
C ARG A 146 -8.05 -4.26 -5.58
N HIS A 147 -7.39 -3.33 -4.86
CA HIS A 147 -6.27 -2.58 -5.40
C HIS A 147 -5.17 -2.43 -4.35
N TYR A 148 -3.94 -2.65 -4.79
CA TYR A 148 -2.72 -2.30 -4.10
C TYR A 148 -1.98 -1.22 -4.90
N VAL A 149 -1.66 -0.11 -4.25
CA VAL A 149 -0.93 1.01 -4.88
C VAL A 149 0.33 1.28 -4.07
N THR A 150 1.50 1.10 -4.69
CA THR A 150 2.78 1.39 -4.04
C THR A 150 3.47 2.57 -4.71
N ALA A 151 3.91 3.54 -3.93
CA ALA A 151 4.65 4.68 -4.43
C ALA A 151 6.04 4.75 -3.80
N VAL A 152 7.04 4.89 -4.64
CA VAL A 152 8.47 5.02 -4.33
C VAL A 152 9.04 3.93 -3.42
N SER A 153 8.50 2.72 -3.54
CA SER A 153 9.05 1.50 -2.97
C SER A 153 8.60 0.29 -3.79
N PRO A 154 9.38 -0.16 -4.77
CA PRO A 154 9.19 -1.45 -5.41
C PRO A 154 9.44 -2.58 -4.40
N LEU A 155 9.33 -3.84 -4.80
CA LEU A 155 9.74 -4.97 -3.97
C LEU A 155 11.18 -4.76 -3.49
N ASN A 156 11.41 -5.02 -2.20
CA ASN A 156 12.77 -5.11 -1.68
C ASN A 156 13.29 -6.56 -1.71
N ASP A 157 14.58 -6.74 -1.52
CA ASP A 157 15.26 -8.04 -1.59
C ASP A 157 14.89 -9.01 -0.46
N LEU A 158 14.24 -8.51 0.60
CA LEU A 158 13.63 -9.35 1.64
C LEU A 158 12.29 -9.91 1.17
N GLN A 159 11.45 -9.09 0.53
CA GLN A 159 10.13 -9.48 0.03
C GLN A 159 10.17 -10.39 -1.19
N HIS A 160 11.27 -10.33 -1.98
CA HIS A 160 11.46 -11.18 -3.15
C HIS A 160 12.94 -11.49 -3.39
N ASP A 161 13.32 -12.78 -3.34
CA ASP A 161 14.71 -13.24 -3.43
C ASP A 161 15.24 -13.46 -4.85
N GLY A 162 14.56 -12.90 -5.87
CA GLY A 162 14.84 -13.14 -7.29
C GLY A 162 14.07 -14.34 -7.88
N ARG A 163 13.47 -15.19 -7.03
CA ARG A 163 12.69 -16.36 -7.45
C ARG A 163 11.31 -16.41 -6.79
N ASN A 164 11.24 -16.12 -5.50
CA ASN A 164 10.08 -16.36 -4.68
C ASN A 164 9.70 -15.11 -3.88
N PHE A 165 8.39 -14.92 -3.70
CA PHE A 165 7.87 -14.01 -2.69
C PHE A 165 8.06 -14.61 -1.30
N LYS A 166 8.37 -13.77 -0.33
CA LYS A 166 8.68 -14.16 1.05
C LYS A 166 7.76 -13.45 2.04
N ALA A 167 7.20 -14.20 2.97
CA ALA A 167 6.52 -13.64 4.13
C ALA A 167 7.53 -13.08 5.12
N LYS A 168 7.18 -11.95 5.76
CA LYS A 168 8.04 -11.25 6.72
C LYS A 168 8.43 -12.12 7.93
N GLY A 169 7.49 -12.92 8.42
CA GLY A 169 7.65 -13.63 9.68
C GLY A 169 7.65 -12.70 10.91
N ASP A 170 7.62 -13.28 12.11
CA ASP A 170 7.54 -12.52 13.36
C ASP A 170 8.84 -11.80 13.71
N ASP A 171 9.95 -12.30 13.21
CA ASP A 171 11.30 -11.79 13.46
C ASP A 171 11.88 -10.96 12.31
N ASN A 172 11.09 -10.61 11.31
CA ASN A 172 11.52 -9.99 10.06
C ASN A 172 12.60 -10.82 9.33
N GLY A 173 12.49 -12.15 9.38
CA GLY A 173 13.46 -13.07 8.78
C GLY A 173 13.26 -13.27 7.28
N TYR A 174 12.03 -13.14 6.79
CA TYR A 174 11.66 -13.38 5.38
C TYR A 174 12.10 -14.76 4.87
N GLU A 175 11.96 -15.78 5.68
CA GLU A 175 12.41 -17.14 5.33
C GLU A 175 11.32 -17.95 4.59
N THR A 176 10.04 -17.69 4.90
CA THR A 176 8.93 -18.48 4.37
C THR A 176 8.55 -18.05 2.97
N ILE A 177 8.63 -19.00 2.02
CA ILE A 177 8.13 -18.81 0.65
C ILE A 177 6.60 -18.81 0.68
N VAL A 178 6.01 -17.83 0.01
CA VAL A 178 4.55 -17.69 -0.12
C VAL A 178 4.16 -17.46 -1.57
N THR A 179 2.94 -17.85 -1.90
CA THR A 179 2.31 -17.50 -3.18
C THR A 179 1.30 -16.39 -2.92
N PRO A 180 1.50 -15.19 -3.47
CA PRO A 180 0.55 -14.10 -3.31
C PRO A 180 -0.83 -14.47 -3.83
N ARG A 181 -1.86 -13.96 -3.16
CA ARG A 181 -3.23 -14.09 -3.64
C ARG A 181 -3.40 -13.30 -4.94
N THR A 182 -4.08 -13.89 -5.90
CA THR A 182 -4.42 -13.25 -7.18
C THR A 182 -5.82 -12.61 -7.14
N GLY A 183 -6.15 -11.80 -8.16
CA GLY A 183 -7.48 -11.21 -8.33
C GLY A 183 -7.57 -9.74 -7.92
N ALA A 184 -6.59 -9.21 -7.18
CA ALA A 184 -6.45 -7.76 -6.98
C ALA A 184 -5.64 -7.12 -8.12
N ARG A 185 -5.77 -5.80 -8.27
CA ARG A 185 -4.98 -5.02 -9.24
C ARG A 185 -3.81 -4.35 -8.51
N ILE A 186 -2.68 -4.19 -9.20
CA ILE A 186 -1.48 -3.56 -8.65
C ILE A 186 -1.06 -2.37 -9.52
N LEU A 187 -0.87 -1.21 -8.88
CA LEU A 187 -0.20 -0.05 -9.47
C LEU A 187 1.06 0.25 -8.65
N THR A 188 2.19 0.33 -9.33
CA THR A 188 3.44 0.80 -8.71
C THR A 188 3.87 2.13 -9.35
N ILE A 189 4.42 3.04 -8.56
CA ILE A 189 4.85 4.37 -8.98
C ILE A 189 6.27 4.57 -8.51
N SER A 190 7.20 4.94 -9.39
CA SER A 190 8.60 5.19 -9.01
C SER A 190 9.18 6.36 -9.80
N GLY A 191 9.97 7.19 -9.14
CA GLY A 191 10.77 8.23 -9.79
C GLY A 191 12.03 7.65 -10.42
N SER A 192 12.35 8.05 -11.65
CA SER A 192 13.53 7.52 -12.35
C SER A 192 14.86 7.97 -11.75
N GLU A 193 14.85 9.03 -10.93
CA GLU A 193 16.02 9.64 -10.29
C GLU A 193 15.92 9.62 -8.76
N ASP A 194 15.23 8.60 -8.20
CA ASP A 194 15.06 8.47 -6.76
C ASP A 194 16.43 8.21 -6.06
N PRO A 195 16.91 9.14 -5.21
CA PRO A 195 18.19 9.00 -4.55
C PRO A 195 18.13 8.08 -3.31
N LEU A 196 16.95 7.70 -2.84
CA LEU A 196 16.77 6.88 -1.63
C LEU A 196 16.44 5.43 -1.98
N VAL A 197 15.59 5.23 -2.98
CA VAL A 197 15.14 3.92 -3.48
C VAL A 197 15.52 3.80 -4.95
N PRO A 198 16.65 3.16 -5.27
CA PRO A 198 17.18 3.14 -6.63
C PRO A 198 16.20 2.56 -7.64
N TYR A 199 15.82 3.34 -8.66
CA TYR A 199 14.89 2.91 -9.71
C TYR A 199 15.37 1.63 -10.42
N TYR A 200 16.68 1.54 -10.66
CA TYR A 200 17.29 0.40 -11.35
C TYR A 200 17.68 -0.74 -10.41
N GLY A 201 17.20 -0.68 -9.16
CA GLY A 201 17.50 -1.70 -8.15
C GLY A 201 18.85 -1.53 -7.46
N GLY A 202 19.12 -2.44 -6.54
CA GLY A 202 20.32 -2.42 -5.72
C GLY A 202 20.12 -1.83 -4.33
N PRO A 203 21.20 -1.70 -3.53
CA PRO A 203 21.10 -1.24 -2.16
C PRO A 203 20.78 0.26 -2.09
N SER A 204 19.89 0.62 -1.15
CA SER A 204 19.68 2.01 -0.78
C SER A 204 20.97 2.61 -0.19
N PRO A 205 21.31 3.88 -0.49
CA PRO A 205 22.43 4.52 0.18
C PRO A 205 22.16 4.83 1.66
N VAL A 206 20.88 4.90 2.07
CA VAL A 206 20.50 5.39 3.41
C VAL A 206 19.62 4.43 4.21
N ILE A 207 18.72 3.67 3.59
CA ILE A 207 17.74 2.84 4.30
C ILE A 207 18.45 1.62 4.92
N PRO A 208 18.39 1.45 6.25
CA PRO A 208 19.05 0.34 6.92
C PRO A 208 18.31 -0.98 6.72
N ALA A 209 19.04 -2.08 6.76
CA ALA A 209 18.55 -3.44 6.97
C ALA A 209 19.33 -4.08 8.12
N LYS A 210 18.90 -5.27 8.59
CA LYS A 210 19.60 -5.99 9.68
C LYS A 210 21.10 -6.15 9.42
N ASN A 211 21.50 -6.40 8.17
CA ASN A 211 22.87 -6.67 7.76
C ASN A 211 23.35 -5.67 6.68
N GLY A 212 23.27 -4.36 6.96
CA GLY A 212 23.75 -3.34 6.03
C GLY A 212 22.66 -2.42 5.52
N LYS A 213 22.51 -2.31 4.22
CA LYS A 213 21.49 -1.46 3.57
C LYS A 213 20.42 -2.32 2.89
N LEU A 214 19.19 -1.86 2.93
CA LEU A 214 18.07 -2.52 2.27
C LEU A 214 18.25 -2.45 0.75
N GLY A 215 18.23 -3.60 0.09
CA GLY A 215 18.26 -3.69 -1.35
C GLY A 215 16.86 -3.66 -1.94
N PHE A 216 16.78 -3.23 -3.19
CA PHE A 216 15.52 -3.14 -3.93
C PHE A 216 15.65 -3.86 -5.27
N VAL A 217 14.56 -4.51 -5.67
CA VAL A 217 14.39 -4.99 -7.04
C VAL A 217 14.18 -3.78 -7.95
N ALA A 218 14.78 -3.76 -9.15
CA ALA A 218 14.53 -2.69 -10.12
C ALA A 218 13.01 -2.51 -10.35
N ALA A 219 12.53 -1.27 -10.43
CA ALA A 219 11.09 -0.97 -10.42
C ALA A 219 10.30 -1.70 -11.55
N GLU A 220 10.86 -1.71 -12.77
CA GLU A 220 10.26 -2.43 -13.90
C GLU A 220 10.35 -3.96 -13.77
N GLU A 221 11.38 -4.49 -13.08
CA GLU A 221 11.46 -5.91 -12.76
C GLU A 221 10.45 -6.27 -11.68
N SER A 222 10.33 -5.46 -10.65
CA SER A 222 9.38 -5.65 -9.55
C SER A 222 7.95 -5.82 -10.07
N ILE A 223 7.49 -4.95 -10.98
CA ILE A 223 6.14 -5.07 -11.52
C ILE A 223 6.01 -6.27 -12.48
N PHE A 224 7.06 -6.63 -13.20
CA PHE A 224 7.05 -7.83 -14.03
C PHE A 224 6.93 -9.10 -13.19
N LEU A 225 7.61 -9.19 -12.04
CA LEU A 225 7.46 -10.29 -11.08
C LEU A 225 6.02 -10.41 -10.59
N TRP A 226 5.37 -9.29 -10.26
CA TRP A 226 3.94 -9.26 -9.93
C TRP A 226 3.07 -9.75 -11.10
N ALA A 227 3.34 -9.30 -12.32
CA ALA A 227 2.61 -9.74 -13.49
C ALA A 227 2.72 -11.26 -13.68
N LYS A 228 3.91 -11.81 -13.49
CA LYS A 228 4.15 -13.27 -13.57
C LYS A 228 3.39 -14.03 -12.47
N ALA A 229 3.41 -13.56 -11.25
CA ALA A 229 2.66 -14.14 -10.13
C ALA A 229 1.15 -14.16 -10.41
N MET A 230 0.65 -13.12 -11.10
CA MET A 230 -0.75 -13.01 -11.51
C MET A 230 -1.10 -13.70 -12.83
N GLY A 231 -0.19 -14.51 -13.36
CA GLY A 231 -0.45 -15.39 -14.52
C GLY A 231 0.00 -14.86 -15.87
N TYR A 232 0.73 -13.74 -15.93
CA TYR A 232 1.32 -13.27 -17.19
C TYR A 232 2.40 -14.26 -17.69
N ARG A 233 2.35 -14.62 -18.98
CA ARG A 233 3.25 -15.60 -19.61
C ARG A 233 4.16 -15.00 -20.69
N GLY A 234 3.98 -13.71 -21.02
CA GLY A 234 4.79 -13.01 -22.00
C GLY A 234 6.16 -12.58 -21.47
N ALA A 235 6.95 -11.95 -22.33
CA ALA A 235 8.21 -11.32 -21.95
C ALA A 235 7.99 -10.00 -21.19
N LYS A 236 9.01 -9.57 -20.45
CA LYS A 236 9.02 -8.24 -19.84
C LYS A 236 8.97 -7.17 -20.94
N LEU A 237 8.20 -6.12 -20.71
CA LEU A 237 8.11 -4.99 -21.61
C LEU A 237 9.45 -4.23 -21.61
N GLU A 238 9.99 -3.97 -22.79
CA GLU A 238 11.20 -3.16 -22.96
C GLU A 238 10.90 -1.68 -23.14
N LYS A 239 9.63 -1.34 -23.44
CA LYS A 239 9.15 0.03 -23.67
C LYS A 239 7.81 0.24 -22.97
N PRO A 240 7.49 1.47 -22.57
CA PRO A 240 6.20 1.77 -21.98
C PRO A 240 5.06 1.49 -22.99
N SER A 241 3.94 1.00 -22.48
CA SER A 241 2.71 0.76 -23.24
C SER A 241 1.98 2.08 -23.55
N ARG A 242 2.20 3.11 -22.73
CA ARG A 242 1.62 4.46 -22.87
C ARG A 242 2.55 5.48 -22.23
N ILE A 243 2.63 6.65 -22.85
CA ILE A 243 3.34 7.83 -22.34
C ILE A 243 2.35 8.98 -22.22
N ASP A 244 2.42 9.71 -21.09
CA ASP A 244 1.58 10.87 -20.81
C ASP A 244 2.45 11.94 -20.11
N GLY A 245 3.01 12.85 -20.89
CA GLY A 245 4.02 13.78 -20.42
C GLY A 245 5.26 13.05 -19.88
N LYS A 246 5.56 13.24 -18.58
CA LYS A 246 6.66 12.55 -17.90
C LYS A 246 6.27 11.20 -17.28
N LEU A 247 5.02 10.75 -17.48
CA LEU A 247 4.53 9.47 -16.97
C LEU A 247 4.66 8.40 -18.06
N GLU A 248 5.48 7.40 -17.81
CA GLU A 248 5.65 6.22 -18.64
C GLU A 248 5.00 5.02 -17.97
N PHE A 249 4.02 4.41 -18.64
CA PHE A 249 3.24 3.28 -18.08
C PHE A 249 3.66 1.96 -18.73
N PHE A 250 4.01 0.99 -17.90
CA PHE A 250 4.25 -0.40 -18.30
C PHE A 250 3.06 -1.24 -17.82
N SER A 251 2.21 -1.67 -18.74
CA SER A 251 0.93 -2.30 -18.44
C SER A 251 0.90 -3.76 -18.84
N TYR A 252 0.60 -4.64 -17.89
CA TYR A 252 0.44 -6.07 -18.06
C TYR A 252 -0.99 -6.49 -17.76
N LEU A 253 -1.42 -7.66 -18.28
CA LEU A 253 -2.72 -8.26 -18.00
C LEU A 253 -3.88 -7.26 -18.20
N ASN A 254 -3.89 -6.57 -19.35
CA ASN A 254 -4.92 -5.58 -19.71
C ASN A 254 -5.13 -4.49 -18.64
N GLY A 255 -4.04 -3.99 -18.03
CA GLY A 255 -4.11 -2.92 -17.04
C GLY A 255 -4.35 -3.39 -15.60
N THR A 256 -4.36 -4.70 -15.35
CA THR A 256 -4.47 -5.24 -13.99
C THR A 256 -3.20 -5.01 -13.18
N VAL A 257 -2.03 -5.09 -13.83
CA VAL A 257 -0.71 -4.90 -13.20
C VAL A 257 0.02 -3.81 -13.98
N VAL A 258 0.25 -2.66 -13.34
CA VAL A 258 0.76 -1.45 -13.98
C VAL A 258 1.90 -0.86 -13.19
N HIS A 259 2.97 -0.49 -13.88
CA HIS A 259 4.02 0.37 -13.34
C HIS A 259 3.94 1.75 -14.01
N CYS A 260 4.03 2.79 -13.20
CA CYS A 260 4.18 4.19 -13.64
C CYS A 260 5.58 4.69 -13.26
N LYS A 261 6.44 4.85 -14.24
CA LYS A 261 7.72 5.54 -14.11
C LYS A 261 7.49 7.04 -14.27
N VAL A 262 7.94 7.82 -13.31
CA VAL A 262 7.91 9.28 -13.38
C VAL A 262 9.30 9.78 -13.76
N VAL A 263 9.46 10.15 -15.02
CA VAL A 263 10.76 10.53 -15.60
C VAL A 263 11.28 11.82 -14.96
N GLY A 264 12.55 11.82 -14.53
CA GLY A 264 13.21 12.97 -13.90
C GLY A 264 12.78 13.25 -12.46
N GLU A 265 11.86 12.44 -11.87
CA GLU A 265 11.44 12.61 -10.47
C GLU A 265 12.24 11.73 -9.52
N GLY A 266 12.43 12.27 -8.30
CA GLY A 266 13.05 11.55 -7.18
C GLY A 266 12.02 10.85 -6.29
N HIS A 267 12.30 10.80 -4.97
CA HIS A 267 11.47 10.17 -3.95
C HIS A 267 10.07 10.81 -3.76
N GLY A 268 9.84 11.97 -4.35
CA GLY A 268 8.54 12.69 -4.38
C GLY A 268 7.60 12.25 -5.50
N ALA A 269 7.93 11.26 -6.31
CA ALA A 269 7.20 10.87 -7.52
C ALA A 269 5.70 10.56 -7.29
N ALA A 270 5.31 10.18 -6.06
CA ALA A 270 3.89 10.02 -5.69
C ALA A 270 3.07 11.29 -5.95
N GLY A 271 3.65 12.47 -5.72
CA GLY A 271 3.02 13.78 -5.93
C GLY A 271 2.82 14.16 -7.39
N ALA A 272 3.44 13.46 -8.33
CA ALA A 272 3.27 13.67 -9.76
C ALA A 272 2.03 12.95 -10.32
N ILE A 273 1.42 12.06 -9.55
CA ILE A 273 0.23 11.33 -9.95
C ILE A 273 -1.00 12.09 -9.46
N ASP A 274 -1.77 12.61 -10.39
CA ASP A 274 -3.02 13.29 -10.07
C ASP A 274 -4.15 12.28 -9.71
N GLN A 275 -5.20 12.80 -9.08
CA GLN A 275 -6.35 11.94 -8.71
C GLN A 275 -7.06 11.34 -9.93
N ALA A 276 -7.02 11.98 -11.12
CA ALA A 276 -7.65 11.44 -12.31
C ALA A 276 -6.93 10.19 -12.80
N THR A 277 -5.61 10.16 -12.69
CA THR A 277 -4.78 8.97 -13.00
C THR A 277 -5.03 7.85 -12.01
N LEU A 278 -5.12 8.14 -10.70
CA LEU A 278 -5.50 7.15 -9.69
C LEU A 278 -6.90 6.60 -9.94
N LEU A 279 -7.90 7.46 -10.12
CA LEU A 279 -9.29 7.05 -10.37
C LEU A 279 -9.41 6.20 -11.64
N ARG A 280 -8.70 6.58 -12.71
CA ARG A 280 -8.66 5.79 -13.95
C ARG A 280 -8.16 4.36 -13.70
N PHE A 281 -7.17 4.19 -12.84
CA PHE A 281 -6.70 2.86 -12.44
C PHE A 281 -7.72 2.13 -11.58
N LEU A 282 -8.33 2.79 -10.58
CA LEU A 282 -9.26 2.19 -9.63
C LEU A 282 -10.61 1.82 -10.28
N GLU A 283 -11.10 2.65 -11.20
CA GLU A 283 -12.42 2.50 -11.83
C GLU A 283 -12.38 1.70 -13.14
N HIS A 284 -11.19 1.47 -13.70
CA HIS A 284 -11.04 0.68 -14.91
C HIS A 284 -11.37 -0.78 -14.61
N GLN A 285 -12.50 -1.24 -15.12
CA GLN A 285 -12.81 -2.67 -15.15
C GLN A 285 -12.02 -3.32 -16.30
N PRO A 286 -11.45 -4.50 -16.10
CA PRO A 286 -10.68 -5.20 -17.13
C PRO A 286 -11.50 -5.57 -18.34
#